data_7e9a1dacc0849525e3cfaa69229606e4
#
_entry.id   7e9a1dacc0849525e3cfaa69229606e4
#
_cell.length_a   1.000
_cell.length_b   1.000
_cell.length_c   1.000
_cell.angle_alpha   90.00
_cell.angle_beta   90.00
_cell.angle_gamma   90.00
#
_symmetry.space_group_name_H-M   'P 1'
#
loop_
_entity.id
_entity.type
_entity.pdbx_description
1 polymer ?
#
loop_
_entity_poly.entity_id
_entity_poly.type
_entity_poly.pdbx_seq_one_letter_code
_entity_poly.pdbx_strand_id
1 'polypeptide(L)'
;MRYRRANVAGGMYFFTVNLAQRDRTLLTDYADVLRATLRGVKWRYPFHIEAMAILPDHLHAVWTLPAGDADYPLRWSLIKAGFLRHMAKTEQRRPSRLNKGERGNWQRRYWEHMFRDEQDYRTHVDYIHYNPVKHGYATRAADWPYSSIHRYIAAGTMTRDWGAGEPGQDGQFGER
;
A
#
# COMPACT_ATOMS: atom_id res chain seq x y z
N MET A 1 -24.81 5.26 -3.94
CA MET A 1 -24.51 4.17 -2.99
C MET A 1 -23.48 4.66 -1.97
N ARG A 2 -23.80 4.72 -0.68
CA ARG A 2 -22.80 5.06 0.35
C ARG A 2 -21.94 3.82 0.57
N TYR A 3 -20.68 3.87 0.16
CA TYR A 3 -19.68 2.85 0.47
C TYR A 3 -19.52 2.77 2.00
N ARG A 4 -19.90 1.66 2.60
CA ARG A 4 -19.65 1.39 4.02
C ARG A 4 -18.31 0.67 4.13
N ARG A 5 -17.37 1.28 4.84
CA ARG A 5 -16.09 0.63 5.19
C ARG A 5 -16.36 -0.63 6.01
N ALA A 6 -15.69 -1.71 5.65
CA ALA A 6 -15.62 -2.87 6.54
C ALA A 6 -14.82 -2.45 7.79
N ASN A 7 -15.40 -2.58 8.98
CA ASN A 7 -14.80 -2.15 10.24
C ASN A 7 -14.88 -3.30 11.25
N VAL A 8 -14.06 -4.32 11.02
CA VAL A 8 -14.02 -5.54 11.83
C VAL A 8 -12.78 -5.49 12.72
N ALA A 9 -13.00 -5.55 14.03
CA ALA A 9 -11.91 -5.57 15.01
C ALA A 9 -11.02 -6.81 14.82
N GLY A 10 -9.70 -6.61 14.81
CA GLY A 10 -8.74 -7.68 14.55
C GLY A 10 -8.74 -8.18 13.10
N GLY A 11 -9.43 -7.47 12.20
CA GLY A 11 -9.57 -7.88 10.80
C GLY A 11 -8.28 -7.77 10.00
N MET A 12 -8.24 -8.56 8.92
CA MET A 12 -7.19 -8.51 7.91
C MET A 12 -7.73 -7.82 6.65
N TYR A 13 -6.98 -6.85 6.14
CA TYR A 13 -7.40 -6.00 5.04
C TYR A 13 -6.32 -5.84 3.99
N PHE A 14 -6.72 -5.85 2.74
CA PHE A 14 -5.91 -5.35 1.63
C PHE A 14 -6.22 -3.87 1.39
N PHE A 15 -5.19 -3.11 1.03
CA PHE A 15 -5.30 -1.69 0.70
C PHE A 15 -4.59 -1.36 -0.60
N THR A 16 -5.21 -0.47 -1.39
CA THR A 16 -4.55 0.28 -2.47
C THR A 16 -4.61 1.77 -2.15
N VAL A 17 -3.45 2.40 -2.03
CA VAL A 17 -3.32 3.81 -1.64
C VAL A 17 -2.55 4.57 -2.70
N ASN A 18 -3.20 5.52 -3.35
CA ASN A 18 -2.70 6.21 -4.53
C ASN A 18 -2.28 7.65 -4.23
N LEU A 19 -1.23 8.13 -4.93
CA LEU A 19 -1.00 9.56 -5.08
C LEU A 19 -2.10 10.19 -5.92
N ALA A 20 -2.32 11.49 -5.71
CA ALA A 20 -3.29 12.27 -6.49
C ALA A 20 -2.80 12.52 -7.92
N GLN A 21 -1.48 12.63 -8.10
CA GLN A 21 -0.80 12.77 -9.39
C GLN A 21 -0.09 11.46 -9.69
N ARG A 22 -0.59 10.73 -10.68
CA ARG A 22 -0.16 9.37 -11.01
C ARG A 22 1.12 9.33 -11.88
N ASP A 23 1.53 10.46 -12.40
CA ASP A 23 2.77 10.66 -13.18
C ASP A 23 4.00 10.93 -12.29
N ARG A 24 3.84 10.89 -10.96
CA ARG A 24 4.91 11.13 -9.99
C ARG A 24 5.53 9.83 -9.50
N THR A 25 6.85 9.89 -9.21
CA THR A 25 7.65 8.79 -8.63
C THR A 25 7.89 8.95 -7.13
N LEU A 26 7.07 9.77 -6.49
CA LEU A 26 7.28 10.29 -5.14
C LEU A 26 7.48 9.20 -4.08
N LEU A 27 6.77 8.07 -4.20
CA LEU A 27 6.84 7.00 -3.19
C LEU A 27 8.16 6.23 -3.26
N THR A 28 8.73 6.06 -4.45
CA THR A 28 10.03 5.40 -4.62
C THR A 28 11.18 6.37 -4.38
N ASP A 29 11.07 7.64 -4.80
CA ASP A 29 12.08 8.66 -4.55
C ASP A 29 12.30 8.90 -3.05
N TYR A 30 11.24 8.76 -2.25
CA TYR A 30 11.25 8.92 -0.79
C TYR A 30 10.87 7.62 -0.05
N ALA A 31 11.25 6.47 -0.60
CA ALA A 31 10.89 5.16 -0.02
C ALA A 31 11.37 5.00 1.43
N ASP A 32 12.54 5.52 1.76
CA ASP A 32 13.08 5.45 3.13
C ASP A 32 12.28 6.30 4.12
N VAL A 33 11.82 7.48 3.68
CA VAL A 33 10.93 8.35 4.49
C VAL A 33 9.60 7.64 4.73
N LEU A 34 9.02 6.99 3.69
CA LEU A 34 7.78 6.23 3.82
C LEU A 34 7.96 5.04 4.77
N ARG A 35 9.05 4.29 4.65
CA ARG A 35 9.38 3.18 5.54
C ARG A 35 9.57 3.61 6.99
N ALA A 36 10.28 4.73 7.21
CA ALA A 36 10.46 5.30 8.55
C ALA A 36 9.12 5.74 9.15
N THR A 37 8.27 6.39 8.37
CA THR A 37 6.92 6.80 8.77
C THR A 37 6.06 5.59 9.15
N LEU A 38 6.05 4.54 8.32
CA LEU A 38 5.34 3.28 8.59
C LEU A 38 5.81 2.65 9.91
N ARG A 39 7.14 2.57 10.15
CA ARG A 39 7.68 2.06 11.42
C ARG A 39 7.24 2.88 12.61
N GLY A 40 7.26 4.21 12.51
CA GLY A 40 6.85 5.11 13.60
C GLY A 40 5.37 4.99 13.92
N VAL A 41 4.51 4.90 12.91
CA VAL A 41 3.07 4.69 13.11
C VAL A 41 2.80 3.31 13.69
N LYS A 42 3.45 2.26 13.18
CA LYS A 42 3.33 0.89 13.68
C LYS A 42 3.77 0.75 15.13
N TRP A 43 4.79 1.48 15.56
CA TRP A 43 5.25 1.52 16.95
C TRP A 43 4.17 2.08 17.88
N ARG A 44 3.52 3.18 17.47
CA ARG A 44 2.53 3.87 18.32
C ARG A 44 1.13 3.23 18.21
N TYR A 45 0.78 2.72 17.05
CA TYR A 45 -0.50 2.09 16.73
C TYR A 45 -0.22 0.74 16.07
N PRO A 46 -0.01 -0.32 16.87
CA PRO A 46 0.43 -1.62 16.35
C PRO A 46 -0.48 -2.20 15.27
N PHE A 47 0.11 -2.78 14.25
CA PHE A 47 -0.51 -3.63 13.23
C PHE A 47 0.56 -4.49 12.58
N HIS A 48 0.17 -5.59 11.97
CA HIS A 48 1.10 -6.44 11.24
C HIS A 48 0.99 -6.19 9.73
N ILE A 49 2.12 -6.09 9.03
CA ILE A 49 2.18 -5.99 7.57
C ILE A 49 2.50 -7.38 7.04
N GLU A 50 1.47 -8.05 6.48
CA GLU A 50 1.60 -9.38 5.89
C GLU A 50 2.35 -9.31 4.56
N ALA A 51 1.90 -8.44 3.67
CA ALA A 51 2.53 -8.18 2.38
C ALA A 51 2.46 -6.69 2.03
N MET A 52 3.44 -6.20 1.27
CA MET A 52 3.44 -4.83 0.76
C MET A 52 4.34 -4.69 -0.47
N ALA A 53 3.91 -3.88 -1.43
CA ALA A 53 4.74 -3.36 -2.49
C ALA A 53 4.51 -1.85 -2.63
N ILE A 54 5.61 -1.10 -2.73
CA ILE A 54 5.59 0.35 -2.97
C ILE A 54 6.01 0.56 -4.42
N LEU A 55 5.12 1.18 -5.19
CA LEU A 55 5.35 1.59 -6.57
C LEU A 55 5.54 3.10 -6.63
N PRO A 56 5.98 3.68 -7.75
CA PRO A 56 6.27 5.10 -7.83
C PRO A 56 5.14 6.02 -7.38
N ASP A 57 3.90 5.70 -7.71
CA ASP A 57 2.71 6.54 -7.54
C ASP A 57 1.60 5.94 -6.66
N HIS A 58 1.76 4.69 -6.23
CA HIS A 58 0.83 3.99 -5.34
C HIS A 58 1.51 2.90 -4.54
N LEU A 59 0.80 2.35 -3.58
CA LEU A 59 1.23 1.18 -2.84
C LEU A 59 0.06 0.23 -2.60
N HIS A 60 0.40 -1.04 -2.48
CA HIS A 60 -0.50 -2.08 -2.01
C HIS A 60 0.01 -2.65 -0.69
N ALA A 61 -0.90 -2.97 0.22
CA ALA A 61 -0.53 -3.59 1.49
C ALA A 61 -1.63 -4.52 2.00
N VAL A 62 -1.22 -5.59 2.66
CA VAL A 62 -2.10 -6.41 3.51
C VAL A 62 -1.69 -6.18 4.96
N TRP A 63 -2.65 -5.77 5.77
CA TRP A 63 -2.48 -5.57 7.21
C TRP A 63 -3.40 -6.45 8.02
N THR A 64 -2.88 -6.96 9.14
CA THR A 64 -3.67 -7.54 10.23
C THR A 64 -3.68 -6.57 11.40
N LEU A 65 -4.86 -6.22 11.88
CA LEU A 65 -5.05 -5.33 13.04
C LEU A 65 -5.06 -6.16 14.34
N PRO A 66 -4.66 -5.55 15.47
CA PRO A 66 -4.77 -6.20 16.78
C PRO A 66 -6.21 -6.58 17.14
N ALA A 67 -6.36 -7.59 17.98
CA ALA A 67 -7.68 -7.95 18.54
C ALA A 67 -8.34 -6.73 19.18
N GLY A 68 -9.60 -6.50 18.88
CA GLY A 68 -10.38 -5.35 19.41
C GLY A 68 -10.16 -4.02 18.69
N ASP A 69 -9.23 -3.93 17.73
CA ASP A 69 -8.91 -2.71 17.00
C ASP A 69 -9.39 -2.83 15.52
N ALA A 70 -10.03 -1.79 15.03
CA ALA A 70 -10.49 -1.67 13.64
C ALA A 70 -10.06 -0.33 13.00
N ASP A 71 -9.22 0.46 13.68
CA ASP A 71 -8.92 1.83 13.26
C ASP A 71 -7.73 1.92 12.28
N TYR A 72 -7.85 1.22 11.13
CA TYR A 72 -6.92 1.42 10.00
C TYR A 72 -7.03 2.84 9.40
N PRO A 73 -8.18 3.55 9.43
CA PRO A 73 -8.26 4.91 8.92
C PRO A 73 -7.35 5.90 9.62
N LEU A 74 -7.23 5.82 10.96
CA LEU A 74 -6.29 6.63 11.72
C LEU A 74 -4.85 6.35 11.28
N ARG A 75 -4.47 5.08 11.14
CA ARG A 75 -3.13 4.68 10.71
C ARG A 75 -2.78 5.24 9.34
N TRP A 76 -3.66 5.11 8.36
CA TRP A 76 -3.46 5.70 7.04
C TRP A 76 -3.38 7.22 7.06
N SER A 77 -4.19 7.88 7.88
CA SER A 77 -4.13 9.34 8.06
C SER A 77 -2.76 9.76 8.58
N LEU A 78 -2.26 9.09 9.60
CA LEU A 78 -0.95 9.38 10.21
C LEU A 78 0.22 9.09 9.25
N ILE A 79 0.16 7.98 8.50
CA ILE A 79 1.16 7.63 7.49
C ILE A 79 1.19 8.67 6.38
N LYS A 80 0.04 9.02 5.80
CA LYS A 80 -0.06 10.03 4.76
C LYS A 80 0.47 11.39 5.20
N ALA A 81 0.10 11.83 6.38
CA ALA A 81 0.56 13.11 6.95
C ALA A 81 2.05 13.06 7.31
N GLY A 82 2.51 11.99 7.93
CA GLY A 82 3.90 11.80 8.33
C GLY A 82 4.87 11.80 7.16
N PHE A 83 4.52 11.06 6.10
CA PHE A 83 5.29 11.01 4.87
C PHE A 83 5.50 12.42 4.27
N LEU A 84 4.46 13.24 4.23
CA LEU A 84 4.53 14.57 3.61
C LEU A 84 5.22 15.63 4.48
N ARG A 85 5.43 15.38 5.77
CA ARG A 85 6.11 16.38 6.66
C ARG A 85 7.53 16.70 6.23
N HIS A 86 8.22 15.73 5.64
CA HIS A 86 9.61 15.84 5.20
C HIS A 86 9.77 16.41 3.79
N MET A 87 8.69 16.78 3.13
CA MET A 87 8.71 17.25 1.74
C MET A 87 8.42 18.74 1.64
N ALA A 88 9.07 19.40 0.68
CA ALA A 88 8.74 20.77 0.32
C ALA A 88 7.28 20.90 -0.12
N LYS A 89 6.63 22.02 0.21
CA LYS A 89 5.23 22.30 -0.15
C LYS A 89 5.17 22.92 -1.54
N THR A 90 5.36 22.11 -2.56
CA THR A 90 5.38 22.53 -3.98
C THR A 90 4.11 22.17 -4.75
N GLU A 91 3.21 21.41 -4.14
CA GLU A 91 1.99 20.94 -4.77
C GLU A 91 0.94 22.04 -4.97
N GLN A 92 0.30 22.07 -6.15
CA GLN A 92 -0.87 22.90 -6.38
C GLN A 92 -2.08 22.32 -5.63
N ARG A 93 -2.72 23.17 -4.80
CA ARG A 93 -3.84 22.74 -3.97
C ARG A 93 -5.15 23.34 -4.47
N ARG A 94 -6.17 22.50 -4.60
CA ARG A 94 -7.55 22.97 -4.83
C ARG A 94 -8.09 23.66 -3.57
N PRO A 95 -8.97 24.69 -3.69
CA PRO A 95 -9.53 25.41 -2.54
C PRO A 95 -10.14 24.49 -1.47
N SER A 96 -10.83 23.42 -1.89
CA SER A 96 -11.42 22.43 -0.97
C SER A 96 -10.39 21.66 -0.13
N ARG A 97 -9.11 21.63 -0.53
CA ARG A 97 -8.01 21.00 0.23
C ARG A 97 -7.33 21.99 1.15
N LEU A 98 -7.21 23.26 0.71
CA LEU A 98 -6.70 24.35 1.54
C LEU A 98 -7.53 24.51 2.82
N ASN A 99 -8.88 24.54 2.68
CA ASN A 99 -9.82 24.67 3.80
C ASN A 99 -9.74 23.52 4.82
N LYS A 100 -9.20 22.33 4.41
CA LYS A 100 -9.03 21.16 5.28
C LYS A 100 -7.59 20.93 5.72
N GLY A 101 -6.65 21.82 5.38
CA GLY A 101 -5.23 21.66 5.67
C GLY A 101 -4.55 20.50 4.93
N GLU A 102 -5.20 19.93 3.89
CA GLU A 102 -4.66 18.79 3.14
C GLU A 102 -3.62 19.26 2.11
N ARG A 103 -2.47 18.59 2.02
CA ARG A 103 -1.41 18.93 1.05
C ARG A 103 -1.76 18.54 -0.39
N GLY A 104 -2.63 17.57 -0.60
CA GLY A 104 -3.10 17.22 -1.94
C GLY A 104 -2.26 16.20 -2.71
N ASN A 105 -1.16 15.70 -2.15
CA ASN A 105 -0.32 14.69 -2.79
C ASN A 105 -0.97 13.31 -2.83
N TRP A 106 -1.82 12.98 -1.87
CA TRP A 106 -2.54 11.72 -1.81
C TRP A 106 -3.97 11.85 -2.32
N GLN A 107 -4.50 10.79 -2.92
CA GLN A 107 -5.95 10.67 -3.07
C GLN A 107 -6.60 10.62 -1.67
N ARG A 108 -7.75 11.29 -1.52
CA ARG A 108 -8.48 11.31 -0.24
C ARG A 108 -8.94 9.92 0.16
N ARG A 109 -9.49 9.18 -0.81
CA ARG A 109 -9.94 7.81 -0.63
C ARG A 109 -8.81 6.86 -0.99
N TYR A 110 -8.85 5.69 -0.39
CA TYR A 110 -8.08 4.52 -0.77
C TYR A 110 -9.07 3.36 -0.89
N TRP A 111 -8.68 2.34 -1.62
CA TRP A 111 -9.48 1.13 -1.72
C TRP A 111 -9.08 0.20 -0.59
N GLU A 112 -10.08 -0.40 0.08
CA GLU A 112 -9.89 -1.44 1.08
C GLU A 112 -10.77 -2.64 0.76
N HIS A 113 -10.26 -3.83 1.05
CA HIS A 113 -10.94 -5.09 0.89
C HIS A 113 -10.66 -5.98 2.10
N MET A 114 -11.70 -6.51 2.73
CA MET A 114 -11.58 -7.53 3.76
C MET A 114 -11.69 -8.90 3.13
N PHE A 115 -10.76 -9.79 3.45
CA PHE A 115 -10.71 -11.11 2.85
C PHE A 115 -11.90 -11.97 3.27
N ARG A 116 -12.40 -12.76 2.32
CA ARG A 116 -13.52 -13.68 2.49
C ARG A 116 -13.05 -15.08 2.92
N ASP A 117 -11.88 -15.48 2.40
CA ASP A 117 -11.29 -16.79 2.61
C ASP A 117 -9.78 -16.77 2.31
N GLU A 118 -9.14 -17.90 2.51
CA GLU A 118 -7.69 -18.09 2.27
C GLU A 118 -7.31 -17.90 0.79
N GLN A 119 -8.18 -18.29 -0.13
CA GLN A 119 -7.89 -18.13 -1.56
C GLN A 119 -7.91 -16.66 -1.96
N ASP A 120 -8.86 -15.88 -1.44
CA ASP A 120 -8.95 -14.44 -1.63
C ASP A 120 -7.69 -13.73 -1.08
N TYR A 121 -7.22 -14.13 0.11
CA TYR A 121 -5.97 -13.65 0.69
C TYR A 121 -4.76 -13.95 -0.21
N ARG A 122 -4.58 -15.19 -0.65
CA ARG A 122 -3.46 -15.60 -1.51
C ARG A 122 -3.45 -14.84 -2.82
N THR A 123 -4.61 -14.70 -3.46
CA THR A 123 -4.77 -13.93 -4.70
C THR A 123 -4.26 -12.50 -4.56
N HIS A 124 -4.58 -11.84 -3.44
CA HIS A 124 -4.13 -10.47 -3.20
C HIS A 124 -2.63 -10.38 -2.84
N VAL A 125 -2.10 -11.34 -2.10
CA VAL A 125 -0.65 -11.40 -1.81
C VAL A 125 0.15 -11.60 -3.10
N ASP A 126 -0.27 -12.53 -3.95
CA ASP A 126 0.34 -12.76 -5.26
C ASP A 126 0.26 -11.52 -6.15
N TYR A 127 -0.90 -10.87 -6.18
CA TYR A 127 -1.09 -9.61 -6.89
C TYR A 127 -0.14 -8.51 -6.40
N ILE A 128 0.05 -8.35 -5.09
CA ILE A 128 0.99 -7.38 -4.52
C ILE A 128 2.40 -7.64 -5.04
N HIS A 129 2.86 -8.88 -4.96
CA HIS A 129 4.23 -9.23 -5.32
C HIS A 129 4.48 -9.18 -6.84
N TYR A 130 3.46 -9.48 -7.64
CA TYR A 130 3.54 -9.40 -9.10
C TYR A 130 3.38 -7.98 -9.65
N ASN A 131 2.84 -7.07 -8.88
CA ASN A 131 2.46 -5.71 -9.31
C ASN A 131 3.62 -4.92 -9.96
N PRO A 132 4.88 -4.93 -9.48
CA PRO A 132 6.00 -4.29 -10.16
C PRO A 132 6.27 -4.85 -11.57
N VAL A 133 6.09 -6.14 -11.79
CA VAL A 133 6.23 -6.78 -13.11
C VAL A 133 5.06 -6.38 -14.01
N LYS A 134 3.84 -6.42 -13.49
CA LYS A 134 2.61 -5.99 -14.19
C LYS A 134 2.74 -4.57 -14.76
N HIS A 135 3.35 -3.66 -14.00
CA HIS A 135 3.57 -2.26 -14.42
C HIS A 135 4.88 -2.03 -15.20
N GLY A 136 5.65 -3.08 -15.47
CA GLY A 136 6.89 -2.98 -16.24
C GLY A 136 8.06 -2.33 -15.50
N TYR A 137 7.98 -2.21 -14.17
CA TYR A 137 9.08 -1.66 -13.34
C TYR A 137 10.17 -2.69 -13.07
N ALA A 138 9.88 -3.96 -13.20
CA ALA A 138 10.84 -5.06 -13.03
C ALA A 138 10.49 -6.21 -13.98
N THR A 139 11.51 -6.97 -14.40
CA THR A 139 11.33 -8.18 -15.20
C THR A 139 10.92 -9.36 -14.34
N ARG A 140 11.41 -9.41 -13.11
CA ARG A 140 11.07 -10.41 -12.10
C ARG A 140 10.62 -9.70 -10.82
N ALA A 141 9.66 -10.26 -10.12
CA ALA A 141 9.17 -9.69 -8.87
C ALA A 141 10.29 -9.53 -7.82
N ALA A 142 11.24 -10.46 -7.79
CA ALA A 142 12.41 -10.43 -6.90
C ALA A 142 13.40 -9.29 -7.18
N ASP A 143 13.33 -8.66 -8.34
CA ASP A 143 14.24 -7.56 -8.72
C ASP A 143 13.71 -6.20 -8.24
N TRP A 144 12.46 -6.14 -7.73
CA TRP A 144 11.89 -4.91 -7.20
C TRP A 144 12.26 -4.71 -5.72
N PRO A 145 13.03 -3.63 -5.38
CA PRO A 145 13.57 -3.47 -4.02
C PRO A 145 12.53 -3.07 -2.97
N TYR A 146 11.37 -2.55 -3.39
CA TYR A 146 10.36 -1.99 -2.50
C TYR A 146 9.17 -2.95 -2.32
N SER A 147 9.47 -4.25 -2.16
CA SER A 147 8.49 -5.32 -2.03
C SER A 147 8.79 -6.22 -0.84
N SER A 148 7.75 -6.72 -0.20
CA SER A 148 7.87 -7.76 0.83
C SER A 148 8.21 -9.15 0.28
N ILE A 149 8.26 -9.34 -1.05
CA ILE A 149 8.60 -10.62 -1.68
C ILE A 149 9.94 -11.18 -1.17
N HIS A 150 10.90 -10.30 -0.86
CA HIS A 150 12.21 -10.71 -0.34
C HIS A 150 12.10 -11.49 0.98
N ARG A 151 11.14 -11.14 1.84
CA ARG A 151 10.85 -11.86 3.06
C ARG A 151 10.24 -13.24 2.78
N TYR A 152 9.38 -13.34 1.78
CA TYR A 152 8.77 -14.60 1.33
C TYR A 152 9.80 -15.54 0.71
N ILE A 153 10.74 -14.99 -0.08
CA ILE A 153 11.85 -15.75 -0.65
C ILE A 153 12.78 -16.25 0.48
N ALA A 154 13.14 -15.40 1.43
CA ALA A 154 13.98 -15.77 2.56
C ALA A 154 13.32 -16.84 3.45
N ALA A 155 12.00 -16.86 3.56
CA ALA A 155 11.22 -17.87 4.27
C ALA A 155 11.00 -19.15 3.45
N GLY A 156 11.42 -19.19 2.18
CA GLY A 156 11.25 -20.35 1.29
C GLY A 156 9.81 -20.56 0.79
N THR A 157 8.92 -19.58 0.97
CA THR A 157 7.52 -19.65 0.51
C THR A 157 7.34 -19.17 -0.94
N MET A 158 8.30 -18.40 -1.46
CA MET A 158 8.38 -18.02 -2.88
C MET A 158 9.80 -18.25 -3.40
N THR A 159 9.95 -18.52 -4.69
CA THR A 159 11.25 -18.62 -5.37
C THR A 159 11.69 -17.28 -5.94
N ARG A 160 12.98 -17.12 -6.26
CA ARG A 160 13.47 -15.91 -6.92
C ARG A 160 12.90 -15.70 -8.32
N ASP A 161 12.51 -16.79 -8.99
CA ASP A 161 11.94 -16.77 -10.34
C ASP A 161 10.41 -16.77 -10.33
N TRP A 162 9.80 -16.64 -9.15
CA TRP A 162 8.34 -16.56 -9.02
C TRP A 162 7.81 -15.36 -9.84
N GLY A 163 6.78 -15.61 -10.65
CA GLY A 163 6.17 -14.61 -11.53
C GLY A 163 7.00 -14.23 -12.76
N ALA A 164 8.16 -14.87 -13.01
CA ALA A 164 8.95 -14.62 -14.21
C ALA A 164 8.30 -15.29 -15.44
N GLY A 165 7.91 -14.46 -16.42
CA GLY A 165 7.37 -14.96 -17.71
C GLY A 165 5.92 -15.44 -17.68
N GLU A 166 5.22 -15.36 -16.57
CA GLU A 166 3.78 -15.62 -16.53
C GLU A 166 3.00 -14.32 -16.69
N PRO A 167 1.92 -14.30 -17.52
CA PRO A 167 0.99 -13.19 -17.48
C PRO A 167 0.33 -13.21 -16.09
N GLY A 168 0.59 -12.17 -15.31
CA GLY A 168 0.03 -12.02 -13.96
C GLY A 168 -1.49 -12.02 -13.99
N GLN A 169 -2.08 -12.38 -12.88
CA GLN A 169 -3.52 -12.29 -12.71
C GLN A 169 -3.99 -10.86 -12.98
N ASP A 170 -4.85 -10.70 -13.98
CA ASP A 170 -5.43 -9.43 -14.44
C ASP A 170 -6.42 -8.83 -13.43
N GLY A 171 -6.04 -8.76 -12.17
CA GLY A 171 -6.81 -8.07 -11.15
C GLY A 171 -6.53 -6.56 -11.16
N GLN A 172 -7.58 -5.74 -11.19
CA GLN A 172 -7.47 -4.30 -10.93
C GLN A 172 -8.07 -4.01 -9.54
N PHE A 173 -7.22 -4.04 -8.52
CA PHE A 173 -7.65 -3.81 -7.14
C PHE A 173 -7.42 -2.34 -6.72
N GLY A 174 -8.29 -1.44 -7.22
CA GLY A 174 -8.30 -0.03 -6.78
C GLY A 174 -7.17 0.85 -7.33
N GLU A 175 -6.55 0.50 -8.45
CA GLU A 175 -5.46 1.26 -9.08
C GLU A 175 -5.91 2.46 -9.93
N ARG A 176 -7.19 2.83 -9.92
CA ARG A 176 -7.75 3.93 -10.72
C ARG A 176 -7.47 5.30 -10.13
#